data_7eb3ef62f43ade705a9774fecc315f12
#
_entry.id   7eb3ef62f43ade705a9774fecc315f12
#
_cell.length_a   1.000
_cell.length_b   1.000
_cell.length_c   1.000
_cell.angle_alpha   90.00
_cell.angle_beta   90.00
_cell.angle_gamma   90.00
#
_symmetry.space_group_name_H-M   'P 1'
#
loop_
_entity.id
_entity.type
_entity.pdbx_description
1 polymer ?
#
loop_
_entity_poly.entity_id
_entity_poly.type
_entity_poly.pdbx_seq_one_letter_code
_entity_poly.pdbx_strand_id
1 'polypeptide(L)'
;MYKRQDLNHATEEDWDTEYLALKMGIKVVSDLGAAIDHINTHSTGHTESIIAEDYSAIEEFTARIDSAVVMVNASTRFTDGGVFGFGAELGISTQKMHARGPMGLREMTTTKWIGYGTGQVRE
;
A
#
# COMPACT_ATOMS: atom_id res chain seq x y z
N MET A 1 5.88 -0.14 35.22
CA MET A 1 4.47 0.27 35.14
C MET A 1 4.43 1.58 34.34
N TYR A 2 4.09 1.51 33.06
CA TYR A 2 4.00 2.72 32.24
C TYR A 2 2.76 3.49 32.68
N LYS A 3 2.92 4.79 33.02
CA LYS A 3 1.79 5.67 33.27
C LYS A 3 0.97 5.78 32.00
N ARG A 4 -0.33 5.48 32.03
CA ARG A 4 -1.26 5.91 30.99
C ARG A 4 -1.10 7.42 30.85
N GLN A 5 -0.62 7.85 29.71
CA GLN A 5 -0.67 9.26 29.35
C GLN A 5 -2.14 9.60 29.07
N ASP A 6 -2.55 10.80 29.40
CA ASP A 6 -3.84 11.32 28.96
C ASP A 6 -3.78 11.51 27.44
N LEU A 7 -4.23 10.49 26.71
CA LEU A 7 -4.34 10.52 25.26
C LEU A 7 -5.70 11.11 24.87
N ASN A 8 -5.70 11.92 23.84
CA ASN A 8 -6.96 12.38 23.26
C ASN A 8 -7.72 11.18 22.69
N HIS A 9 -9.03 11.16 22.89
CA HIS A 9 -9.88 10.18 22.24
C HIS A 9 -9.99 10.49 20.75
N ALA A 10 -9.81 9.46 19.92
CA ALA A 10 -10.07 9.57 18.50
C ALA A 10 -11.57 9.63 18.22
N THR A 11 -11.95 10.37 17.20
CA THR A 11 -13.28 10.42 16.61
C THR A 11 -13.33 9.60 15.33
N GLU A 12 -14.50 9.37 14.74
CA GLU A 12 -14.60 8.65 13.47
C GLU A 12 -13.87 9.37 12.33
N GLU A 13 -13.85 10.70 12.34
CA GLU A 13 -13.13 11.51 11.35
C GLU A 13 -11.60 11.31 11.40
N ASP A 14 -11.05 10.97 12.57
CA ASP A 14 -9.62 10.75 12.73
C ASP A 14 -9.12 9.54 11.93
N TRP A 15 -9.99 8.55 11.64
CA TRP A 15 -9.62 7.35 10.89
C TRP A 15 -9.43 7.62 9.39
N ASP A 16 -10.05 8.66 8.86
CA ASP A 16 -9.95 9.07 7.45
C ASP A 16 -9.05 10.29 7.27
N THR A 17 -8.39 10.75 8.34
CA THR A 17 -7.59 11.98 8.34
C THR A 17 -6.09 11.70 8.18
N GLU A 18 -5.49 12.26 7.14
CA GLU A 18 -4.04 12.40 7.02
C GLU A 18 -3.58 13.67 7.76
N TYR A 19 -2.93 13.51 8.91
CA TYR A 19 -2.62 14.64 9.79
C TYR A 19 -1.52 15.58 9.28
N LEU A 20 -0.61 15.13 8.41
CA LEU A 20 0.55 15.89 7.93
C LEU A 20 1.38 16.52 9.07
N ALA A 21 1.42 15.86 10.22
CA ALA A 21 2.06 16.30 11.46
C ALA A 21 2.58 15.10 12.24
N LEU A 22 3.36 15.34 13.31
CA LEU A 22 3.81 14.30 14.24
C LEU A 22 2.65 13.84 15.16
N LYS A 23 1.61 13.29 14.54
CA LYS A 23 0.38 12.79 15.15
C LYS A 23 -0.02 11.50 14.48
N MET A 24 -0.53 10.52 15.24
CA MET A 24 -1.10 9.30 14.69
C MET A 24 -2.31 8.85 15.48
N GLY A 25 -3.28 8.21 14.82
CA GLY A 25 -4.37 7.48 15.43
C GLY A 25 -3.93 6.09 15.88
N ILE A 26 -4.44 5.63 17.03
CA ILE A 26 -4.24 4.27 17.53
C ILE A 26 -5.61 3.69 17.86
N LYS A 27 -5.94 2.55 17.25
CA LYS A 27 -7.15 1.79 17.52
C LYS A 27 -6.78 0.41 18.03
N VAL A 28 -7.33 0.03 19.17
CA VAL A 28 -7.23 -1.34 19.68
C VAL A 28 -8.46 -2.11 19.20
N VAL A 29 -8.24 -3.26 18.58
CA VAL A 29 -9.30 -4.11 18.04
C VAL A 29 -9.26 -5.49 18.68
N SER A 30 -10.32 -6.29 18.51
CA SER A 30 -10.46 -7.60 19.17
C SER A 30 -9.57 -8.67 18.58
N ASP A 31 -9.33 -8.61 17.26
CA ASP A 31 -8.67 -9.65 16.51
C ASP A 31 -8.18 -9.15 15.14
N LEU A 32 -7.52 -10.03 14.39
CA LEU A 32 -7.00 -9.74 13.06
C LEU A 32 -8.10 -9.39 12.07
N GLY A 33 -9.26 -10.07 12.11
CA GLY A 33 -10.38 -9.78 11.22
C GLY A 33 -10.88 -8.35 11.38
N ALA A 34 -11.08 -7.91 12.62
CA ALA A 34 -11.48 -6.54 12.93
C ALA A 34 -10.43 -5.51 12.51
N ALA A 35 -9.13 -5.85 12.58
CA ALA A 35 -8.05 -4.99 12.08
C ALA A 35 -8.13 -4.85 10.55
N ILE A 36 -8.28 -5.95 9.83
CA ILE A 36 -8.40 -5.97 8.37
C ILE A 36 -9.62 -5.19 7.90
N ASP A 37 -10.78 -5.40 8.53
CA ASP A 37 -12.00 -4.70 8.18
C ASP A 37 -11.87 -3.18 8.40
N HIS A 38 -11.23 -2.77 9.48
CA HIS A 38 -10.94 -1.36 9.75
C HIS A 38 -10.00 -0.76 8.69
N ILE A 39 -8.91 -1.45 8.37
CA ILE A 39 -7.97 -1.01 7.32
C ILE A 39 -8.69 -0.89 5.98
N ASN A 40 -9.42 -1.91 5.55
CA ASN A 40 -10.12 -1.89 4.27
C ASN A 40 -11.21 -0.80 4.18
N THR A 41 -11.72 -0.34 5.33
CA THR A 41 -12.71 0.74 5.38
C THR A 41 -12.07 2.12 5.26
N HIS A 42 -10.91 2.35 5.90
CA HIS A 42 -10.33 3.68 6.08
C HIS A 42 -9.04 3.92 5.29
N SER A 43 -8.43 2.86 4.73
CA SER A 43 -7.18 2.98 3.97
C SER A 43 -7.36 3.74 2.66
N THR A 44 -6.35 4.54 2.32
CA THR A 44 -6.22 5.13 0.98
C THR A 44 -5.81 4.10 -0.09
N GLY A 45 -5.54 2.85 0.30
CA GLY A 45 -5.07 1.79 -0.59
C GLY A 45 -3.62 1.93 -1.03
N HIS A 46 -2.83 2.73 -0.32
CA HIS A 46 -1.42 2.97 -0.67
C HIS A 46 -0.52 1.85 -0.11
N THR A 47 -0.27 1.84 1.19
CA THR A 47 0.69 0.91 1.81
C THR A 47 0.25 0.54 3.22
N GLU A 48 0.18 -0.75 3.46
CA GLU A 48 -0.15 -1.32 4.77
C GLU A 48 1.00 -2.20 5.28
N SER A 49 1.04 -2.43 6.58
CA SER A 49 2.05 -3.30 7.18
C SER A 49 1.47 -4.13 8.30
N ILE A 50 1.91 -5.38 8.38
CA ILE A 50 1.70 -6.26 9.54
C ILE A 50 3.02 -6.55 10.22
N ILE A 51 3.03 -6.52 11.55
CA ILE A 51 4.13 -7.00 12.38
C ILE A 51 3.63 -8.22 13.15
N ALA A 52 4.09 -9.39 12.76
CA ALA A 52 3.66 -10.65 13.35
C ALA A 52 4.72 -11.74 13.17
N GLU A 53 4.69 -12.77 14.03
CA GLU A 53 5.47 -13.99 13.90
C GLU A 53 4.60 -15.18 13.45
N ASP A 54 3.27 -15.07 13.61
CA ASP A 54 2.32 -16.09 13.17
C ASP A 54 2.16 -16.05 11.65
N TYR A 55 2.61 -17.12 11.01
CA TYR A 55 2.52 -17.28 9.55
C TYR A 55 1.08 -17.24 9.06
N SER A 56 0.14 -17.86 9.77
CA SER A 56 -1.28 -17.88 9.37
C SER A 56 -1.89 -16.48 9.39
N ALA A 57 -1.53 -15.67 10.39
CA ALA A 57 -1.96 -14.27 10.47
C ALA A 57 -1.37 -13.42 9.33
N ILE A 58 -0.11 -13.67 8.97
CA ILE A 58 0.56 -12.99 7.85
C ILE A 58 -0.13 -13.33 6.53
N GLU A 59 -0.38 -14.62 6.28
CA GLU A 59 -1.07 -15.08 5.06
C GLU A 59 -2.49 -14.50 4.95
N GLU A 60 -3.26 -14.54 6.03
CA GLU A 60 -4.60 -13.94 6.04
C GLU A 60 -4.56 -12.43 5.78
N PHE A 61 -3.66 -11.71 6.44
CA PHE A 61 -3.51 -10.27 6.25
C PHE A 61 -3.16 -9.93 4.81
N THR A 62 -2.13 -10.54 4.25
CA THR A 62 -1.66 -10.28 2.88
C THR A 62 -2.67 -10.66 1.81
N ALA A 63 -3.50 -11.68 2.07
CA ALA A 63 -4.56 -12.11 1.15
C ALA A 63 -5.79 -11.17 1.18
N ARG A 64 -6.11 -10.57 2.33
CA ARG A 64 -7.33 -9.78 2.53
C ARG A 64 -7.11 -8.26 2.43
N ILE A 65 -5.89 -7.79 2.57
CA ILE A 65 -5.56 -6.37 2.36
C ILE A 65 -5.27 -6.14 0.89
N ASP A 66 -6.01 -5.21 0.27
CA ASP A 66 -5.90 -4.88 -1.15
C ASP A 66 -5.30 -3.47 -1.37
N SER A 67 -4.27 -3.14 -0.61
CA SER A 67 -3.47 -1.93 -0.85
C SER A 67 -2.43 -2.17 -1.95
N ALA A 68 -1.90 -1.09 -2.52
CA ALA A 68 -0.90 -1.18 -3.60
C ALA A 68 0.38 -1.89 -3.16
N VAL A 69 0.74 -1.72 -1.87
CA VAL A 69 1.87 -2.41 -1.24
C VAL A 69 1.45 -2.93 0.13
N VAL A 70 1.83 -4.16 0.42
CA VAL A 70 1.66 -4.78 1.74
C VAL A 70 3.02 -5.23 2.23
N MET A 71 3.43 -4.71 3.38
CA MET A 71 4.69 -5.02 4.03
C MET A 71 4.48 -6.03 5.16
N VAL A 72 5.41 -6.94 5.32
CA VAL A 72 5.45 -7.88 6.44
C VAL A 72 6.71 -7.63 7.24
N ASN A 73 6.57 -7.34 8.53
CA ASN A 73 7.67 -7.07 9.44
C ASN A 73 8.65 -5.99 8.95
N ALA A 74 8.13 -5.01 8.20
CA ALA A 74 8.89 -3.91 7.64
C ALA A 74 8.09 -2.61 7.70
N SER A 75 8.79 -1.49 7.69
CA SER A 75 8.17 -0.16 7.68
C SER A 75 7.50 0.13 6.35
N THR A 76 6.34 0.79 6.39
CA THR A 76 5.67 1.34 5.20
C THR A 76 6.54 2.35 4.44
N ARG A 77 7.55 2.93 5.08
CA ARG A 77 8.52 3.85 4.45
C ARG A 77 9.42 3.20 3.40
N PHE A 78 9.46 1.88 3.32
CA PHE A 78 10.13 1.18 2.22
C PHE A 78 9.39 1.32 0.88
N THR A 79 8.14 1.77 0.90
CA THR A 79 7.38 2.08 -0.31
C THR A 79 7.85 3.43 -0.89
N ASP A 80 8.92 3.38 -1.62
CA ASP A 80 9.60 4.50 -2.27
C ASP A 80 10.24 3.98 -3.56
N GLY A 81 10.04 4.66 -4.67
CA GLY A 81 10.49 4.19 -5.99
C GLY A 81 12.00 3.99 -6.08
N GLY A 82 12.79 4.80 -5.36
CA GLY A 82 14.23 4.64 -5.28
C GLY A 82 14.63 3.41 -4.47
N VAL A 83 14.01 3.21 -3.31
CA VAL A 83 14.27 2.06 -2.41
C VAL A 83 13.80 0.75 -3.04
N PHE A 84 12.66 0.77 -3.75
CA PHE A 84 12.14 -0.38 -4.51
C PHE A 84 13.01 -0.76 -5.73
N GLY A 85 13.93 0.09 -6.13
CA GLY A 85 14.81 -0.18 -7.26
C GLY A 85 14.23 0.27 -8.62
N PHE A 86 13.20 1.12 -8.64
CA PHE A 86 12.65 1.72 -9.88
C PHE A 86 13.46 2.91 -10.39
N GLY A 87 14.51 3.30 -9.65
CA GLY A 87 15.43 4.37 -10.00
C GLY A 87 14.94 5.78 -9.69
N ALA A 88 13.64 5.97 -9.60
CA ALA A 88 12.99 7.22 -9.23
C ALA A 88 11.55 6.96 -8.78
N GLU A 89 10.93 7.93 -8.15
CA GLU A 89 9.49 7.99 -7.90
C GLU A 89 8.92 9.24 -8.55
N LEU A 90 8.18 9.06 -9.64
CA LEU A 90 7.53 10.15 -10.38
C LEU A 90 6.08 10.34 -9.96
N GLY A 91 5.57 9.41 -9.20
CA GLY A 91 4.23 9.40 -8.64
C GLY A 91 3.91 8.08 -7.96
N ILE A 92 2.73 8.02 -7.34
CA ILE A 92 2.19 6.83 -6.69
C ILE A 92 0.76 6.65 -7.18
N SER A 93 0.39 5.43 -7.55
CA SER A 93 -0.96 5.08 -7.97
C SER A 93 -1.54 4.01 -7.07
N THR A 94 -2.78 4.18 -6.64
CA THR A 94 -3.56 3.17 -5.91
C THR A 94 -4.60 2.49 -6.80
N GLN A 95 -4.72 2.90 -8.07
CA GLN A 95 -5.65 2.28 -9.03
C GLN A 95 -5.23 0.86 -9.42
N LYS A 96 -6.18 0.08 -9.96
CA LYS A 96 -5.99 -1.35 -10.27
C LYS A 96 -5.91 -1.66 -11.76
N MET A 97 -6.06 -0.69 -12.64
CA MET A 97 -6.14 -0.91 -14.10
C MET A 97 -4.89 -0.52 -14.88
N HIS A 98 -3.85 -0.05 -14.21
CA HIS A 98 -2.58 0.35 -14.81
C HIS A 98 -1.46 0.13 -13.78
N ALA A 99 -0.38 0.92 -13.86
CA ALA A 99 0.65 0.93 -12.82
C ALA A 99 0.03 1.15 -11.44
N ARG A 100 0.50 0.40 -10.45
CA ARG A 100 0.01 0.43 -9.07
C ARG A 100 1.19 0.51 -8.11
N GLY A 101 1.06 1.31 -7.06
CA GLY A 101 2.15 1.61 -6.14
C GLY A 101 3.09 2.69 -6.68
N PRO A 102 4.36 2.70 -6.27
CA PRO A 102 5.36 3.64 -6.79
C PRO A 102 5.52 3.50 -8.30
N MET A 103 5.60 4.63 -8.99
CA MET A 103 5.78 4.71 -10.44
C MET A 103 7.11 5.36 -10.77
N GLY A 104 7.95 4.62 -11.48
CA GLY A 104 9.22 5.10 -12.00
C GLY A 104 9.17 5.46 -13.48
N LEU A 105 10.33 5.48 -14.13
CA LEU A 105 10.45 5.82 -15.55
C LEU A 105 9.69 4.85 -16.46
N ARG A 106 9.67 3.57 -16.10
CA ARG A 106 9.02 2.53 -16.90
C ARG A 106 7.51 2.76 -17.03
N GLU A 107 6.84 3.13 -15.96
CA GLU A 107 5.39 3.35 -15.90
C GLU A 107 4.99 4.62 -16.67
N MET A 108 5.93 5.53 -16.89
CA MET A 108 5.73 6.78 -17.63
C MET A 108 6.01 6.63 -19.14
N THR A 109 6.36 5.42 -19.60
CA THR A 109 6.65 5.13 -21.00
C THR A 109 5.74 4.02 -21.50
N THR A 110 5.67 3.88 -22.83
CA THR A 110 4.96 2.77 -23.48
C THR A 110 5.76 2.25 -24.66
N THR A 111 5.37 1.09 -25.15
CA THR A 111 6.01 0.44 -26.30
C THR A 111 5.20 0.68 -27.57
N LYS A 112 5.91 0.74 -28.70
CA LYS A 112 5.36 0.78 -30.05
C LYS A 112 5.88 -0.43 -30.81
N TRP A 113 5.01 -1.17 -31.45
CA TRP A 113 5.36 -2.28 -32.30
C TRP A 113 5.53 -1.80 -33.75
N ILE A 114 6.64 -2.17 -34.38
CA ILE A 114 6.91 -1.87 -35.80
C ILE A 114 7.17 -3.19 -36.50
N GLY A 115 6.33 -3.53 -37.46
CA GLY A 115 6.48 -4.72 -38.29
C GLY A 115 7.00 -4.33 -39.67
N TYR A 116 8.06 -4.99 -40.13
CA TYR A 116 8.57 -4.86 -41.50
C TYR A 116 8.19 -6.13 -42.24
N GLY A 117 7.48 -5.97 -43.33
CA GLY A 117 7.09 -7.07 -44.23
C GLY A 117 7.65 -6.90 -45.61
N THR A 118 7.66 -8.00 -46.41
CA THR A 118 8.04 -8.05 -47.82
C THR A 118 6.86 -8.46 -48.73
N GLY A 119 5.62 -8.22 -48.27
CA GLY A 119 4.39 -8.53 -49.00
C GLY A 119 3.69 -9.82 -48.55
N GLN A 120 4.00 -10.33 -47.34
CA GLN A 120 3.32 -11.48 -46.79
C GLN A 120 1.83 -11.18 -46.60
N VAL A 121 0.99 -12.14 -46.96
CA VAL A 121 -0.46 -12.11 -46.67
C VAL A 121 -0.80 -13.12 -45.61
N ARG A 122 -1.81 -12.83 -44.82
CA ARG A 122 -2.36 -13.78 -43.86
C ARG A 122 -3.41 -14.64 -44.56
N GLU A 123 -3.23 -15.97 -44.53
CA GLU A 123 -4.23 -16.96 -44.97
C GLU A 123 -5.34 -17.11 -43.94
#